data_bea516a86f28f1454d6dc8f1fb1ce57e
#
_entry.id   bea516a86f28f1454d6dc8f1fb1ce57e
#
_cell.length_a   1.000
_cell.length_b   1.000
_cell.length_c   1.000
_cell.angle_alpha   90.00
_cell.angle_beta   90.00
_cell.angle_gamma   90.00
#
_symmetry.space_group_name_H-M   'P 1'
#
loop_
_entity.id
_entity.type
_entity.pdbx_description
1 polymer ?
#
loop_
_entity_poly.entity_id
_entity_poly.type
_entity_poly.pdbx_seq_one_letter_code
_entity_poly.pdbx_strand_id
1 'polypeptide(L)'
;PIRVSFKGKLDNDQRIAANALLEHDYGILSATTAFGKTVISAYLIGERKVNTLILLQRKDLLDQWINELNKFLIIDEEHPTYKTKGGREKKRDSVIGCLTGNKNSLTGIIDVAMIGSIYSKGNFNEFFNSYGMVIMDECHHCGSDTSIKVMQKVNARYVYGVSATIKRSDNLEKIIHMFLGPIRLSYSAKQRAEKTGIKHYVYPRFTRVTSFESFDNDINGAYSLVCNNKIRNEMIIEDVKNAVKNNRTPVILTRYKEHAKTLYDDLLNSADYVYLIYGDNTDKENKEIIRKLNEVPKDKSLILVATGQKVGEGFNLPRLDTLMLAAPVSTQSSLLQQYVGRIDRIYEGKEDVLVYDYVDSHIKQFNNMYAKRLKAYKKLAYSVVSNAVLEKQTANAIYDSGNYIDVFERDLVEAEKRIVISSPYISQDRIDRFLYITKSRTDNGCKITVVTTNPEQSLFSNEVACYE
;
A
#
# COMPACT_ATOMS: atom_id res chain seq x y z
N PRO A 1 -27.82 1.79 -24.81
CA PRO A 1 -26.97 2.96 -25.03
C PRO A 1 -27.38 4.10 -24.09
N ILE A 2 -26.39 4.93 -23.69
CA ILE A 2 -26.58 6.16 -22.91
C ILE A 2 -25.87 7.32 -23.60
N ARG A 3 -26.36 8.56 -23.39
CA ARG A 3 -25.72 9.78 -23.90
C ARG A 3 -24.68 10.24 -22.90
N VAL A 4 -23.43 9.83 -23.12
CA VAL A 4 -22.29 10.14 -22.26
C VAL A 4 -21.06 10.46 -23.10
N SER A 5 -20.24 11.39 -22.63
CA SER A 5 -18.94 11.71 -23.23
C SER A 5 -17.89 11.94 -22.17
N PHE A 6 -16.66 11.64 -22.50
CA PHE A 6 -15.49 11.89 -21.63
C PHE A 6 -15.01 13.32 -21.82
N LYS A 7 -14.82 14.06 -20.72
CA LYS A 7 -14.36 15.47 -20.76
C LYS A 7 -12.94 15.66 -20.24
N GLY A 8 -12.19 14.59 -20.05
CA GLY A 8 -10.80 14.65 -19.59
C GLY A 8 -9.79 14.63 -20.73
N LYS A 9 -8.52 14.58 -20.35
CA LYS A 9 -7.42 14.31 -21.28
C LYS A 9 -6.60 13.15 -20.71
N LEU A 10 -6.44 12.10 -21.52
CA LEU A 10 -5.54 10.99 -21.20
C LEU A 10 -4.11 11.34 -21.60
N ASP A 11 -3.14 10.96 -20.78
CA ASP A 11 -1.74 10.94 -21.23
C ASP A 11 -1.51 9.78 -22.21
N ASN A 12 -0.31 9.71 -22.82
CA ASN A 12 -0.01 8.70 -23.84
C ASN A 12 -0.15 7.26 -23.32
N ASP A 13 0.34 6.97 -22.11
CA ASP A 13 0.26 5.61 -21.55
C ASP A 13 -1.16 5.23 -21.17
N GLN A 14 -1.93 6.18 -20.63
CA GLN A 14 -3.36 6.01 -20.36
C GLN A 14 -4.14 5.76 -21.63
N ARG A 15 -3.80 6.45 -22.73
CA ARG A 15 -4.44 6.25 -24.04
C ARG A 15 -4.12 4.87 -24.62
N ILE A 16 -2.86 4.43 -24.53
CA ILE A 16 -2.45 3.08 -24.94
C ILE A 16 -3.23 2.04 -24.12
N ALA A 17 -3.35 2.24 -22.80
CA ALA A 17 -4.08 1.34 -21.93
C ALA A 17 -5.58 1.28 -22.24
N ALA A 18 -6.20 2.43 -22.50
CA ALA A 18 -7.60 2.52 -22.87
C ALA A 18 -7.87 1.82 -24.21
N ASN A 19 -7.04 2.06 -25.22
CA ASN A 19 -7.16 1.43 -26.54
C ASN A 19 -7.02 -0.09 -26.46
N ALA A 20 -6.04 -0.59 -25.70
CA ALA A 20 -5.86 -2.03 -25.49
C ALA A 20 -7.08 -2.72 -24.86
N LEU A 21 -7.86 -2.00 -24.06
CA LEU A 21 -9.13 -2.50 -23.53
C LEU A 21 -10.27 -2.35 -24.54
N LEU A 22 -10.33 -1.24 -25.29
CA LEU A 22 -11.39 -0.98 -26.26
C LEU A 22 -11.37 -1.95 -27.45
N GLU A 23 -10.25 -2.53 -27.80
CA GLU A 23 -10.14 -3.57 -28.84
C GLU A 23 -10.86 -4.86 -28.47
N HIS A 24 -11.28 -5.02 -27.21
CA HIS A 24 -11.86 -6.26 -26.69
C HIS A 24 -13.09 -5.99 -25.82
N ASP A 25 -14.01 -6.94 -25.78
CA ASP A 25 -15.20 -6.89 -24.92
C ASP A 25 -14.86 -7.25 -23.45
N TYR A 26 -13.77 -8.03 -23.23
CA TYR A 26 -13.29 -8.49 -21.94
C TYR A 26 -11.80 -8.20 -21.77
N GLY A 27 -11.41 -7.76 -20.61
CA GLY A 27 -9.98 -7.57 -20.34
C GLY A 27 -9.65 -6.94 -18.99
N ILE A 28 -8.39 -7.08 -18.61
CA ILE A 28 -7.86 -6.57 -17.36
C ILE A 28 -6.77 -5.54 -17.65
N LEU A 29 -6.85 -4.41 -16.96
CA LEU A 29 -5.76 -3.45 -16.84
C LEU A 29 -5.02 -3.69 -15.53
N SER A 30 -3.79 -4.17 -15.62
CA SER A 30 -2.88 -4.31 -14.48
C SER A 30 -1.96 -3.10 -14.43
N ALA A 31 -2.27 -2.11 -13.60
CA ALA A 31 -1.48 -0.89 -13.53
C ALA A 31 -1.29 -0.43 -12.09
N THR A 32 -0.11 0.14 -11.80
CA THR A 32 0.26 0.63 -10.45
C THR A 32 -0.77 1.62 -9.90
N THR A 33 -0.78 1.80 -8.59
CA THR A 33 -1.49 2.91 -7.94
C THR A 33 -1.07 4.23 -8.59
N ALA A 34 -2.00 5.18 -8.65
CA ALA A 34 -1.81 6.50 -9.29
C ALA A 34 -1.54 6.50 -10.83
N PHE A 35 -1.73 5.37 -11.52
CA PHE A 35 -1.73 5.35 -13.00
C PHE A 35 -2.96 6.02 -13.61
N GLY A 36 -4.02 6.22 -12.83
CA GLY A 36 -5.28 6.80 -13.32
C GLY A 36 -6.29 5.76 -13.83
N LYS A 37 -6.31 4.57 -13.18
CA LYS A 37 -7.27 3.49 -13.53
C LYS A 37 -8.71 3.97 -13.60
N THR A 38 -9.14 4.82 -12.66
CA THR A 38 -10.50 5.40 -12.62
C THR A 38 -10.76 6.35 -13.81
N VAL A 39 -9.75 7.14 -14.20
CA VAL A 39 -9.84 8.03 -15.36
C VAL A 39 -9.98 7.23 -16.66
N ILE A 40 -9.20 6.15 -16.80
CA ILE A 40 -9.30 5.23 -17.94
C ILE A 40 -10.68 4.57 -17.96
N SER A 41 -11.19 4.14 -16.81
CA SER A 41 -12.55 3.58 -16.71
C SER A 41 -13.63 4.59 -17.15
N ALA A 42 -13.50 5.86 -16.74
CA ALA A 42 -14.40 6.91 -17.22
C ALA A 42 -14.31 7.11 -18.74
N TYR A 43 -13.10 7.04 -19.30
CA TYR A 43 -12.89 7.10 -20.75
C TYR A 43 -13.58 5.92 -21.46
N LEU A 44 -13.44 4.68 -20.96
CA LEU A 44 -14.14 3.51 -21.52
C LEU A 44 -15.67 3.69 -21.52
N ILE A 45 -16.23 4.27 -20.44
CA ILE A 45 -17.67 4.59 -20.36
C ILE A 45 -18.06 5.57 -21.46
N GLY A 46 -17.28 6.63 -21.66
CA GLY A 46 -17.51 7.63 -22.69
C GLY A 46 -17.43 7.08 -24.12
N GLU A 47 -16.55 6.08 -24.37
CA GLU A 47 -16.40 5.46 -25.69
C GLU A 47 -17.43 4.35 -25.96
N ARG A 48 -17.74 3.50 -24.97
CA ARG A 48 -18.71 2.40 -25.11
C ARG A 48 -20.16 2.89 -25.14
N LYS A 49 -20.46 4.00 -24.47
CA LYS A 49 -21.80 4.66 -24.44
C LYS A 49 -22.92 3.69 -24.07
N VAL A 50 -22.66 2.82 -23.09
CA VAL A 50 -23.65 1.88 -22.54
C VAL A 50 -23.78 2.09 -21.05
N ASN A 51 -24.96 1.77 -20.52
CA ASN A 51 -25.16 1.83 -19.08
C ASN A 51 -24.16 0.93 -18.35
N THR A 52 -23.60 1.45 -17.26
CA THR A 52 -22.41 0.87 -16.65
C THR A 52 -22.60 0.65 -15.15
N LEU A 53 -22.17 -0.52 -14.68
CA LEU A 53 -22.06 -0.85 -13.26
C LEU A 53 -20.60 -0.98 -12.86
N ILE A 54 -20.19 -0.20 -11.86
CA ILE A 54 -18.87 -0.31 -11.22
C ILE A 54 -19.01 -1.13 -9.93
N LEU A 55 -18.22 -2.19 -9.81
CA LEU A 55 -18.21 -3.10 -8.68
C LEU A 55 -17.06 -2.78 -7.74
N LEU A 56 -17.38 -2.53 -6.47
CA LEU A 56 -16.40 -2.23 -5.43
C LEU A 56 -16.45 -3.26 -4.29
N GLN A 57 -15.28 -3.53 -3.71
CA GLN A 57 -15.16 -4.35 -2.50
C GLN A 57 -15.25 -3.53 -1.21
N ARG A 58 -14.91 -2.24 -1.25
CA ARG A 58 -14.79 -1.38 -0.08
C ARG A 58 -15.58 -0.09 -0.24
N LYS A 59 -16.26 0.28 0.85
CA LYS A 59 -17.15 1.45 0.88
C LYS A 59 -16.41 2.78 0.77
N ASP A 60 -15.19 2.86 1.26
CA ASP A 60 -14.36 4.08 1.22
C ASP A 60 -13.98 4.52 -0.20
N LEU A 61 -14.01 3.62 -1.17
CA LEU A 61 -13.81 3.95 -2.58
C LEU A 61 -15.05 4.56 -3.27
N LEU A 62 -16.24 4.41 -2.67
CA LEU A 62 -17.50 4.80 -3.30
C LEU A 62 -17.54 6.28 -3.64
N ASP A 63 -17.29 7.14 -2.65
CA ASP A 63 -17.33 8.59 -2.84
C ASP A 63 -16.24 9.06 -3.83
N GLN A 64 -15.07 8.40 -3.80
CA GLN A 64 -13.99 8.69 -4.75
C GLN A 64 -14.44 8.37 -6.18
N TRP A 65 -15.02 7.19 -6.42
CA TRP A 65 -15.51 6.82 -7.75
C TRP A 65 -16.58 7.78 -8.25
N ILE A 66 -17.58 8.10 -7.42
CA ILE A 66 -18.65 9.03 -7.79
C ILE A 66 -18.08 10.40 -8.13
N ASN A 67 -17.14 10.93 -7.34
CA ASN A 67 -16.51 12.22 -7.60
C ASN A 67 -15.69 12.22 -8.90
N GLU A 68 -14.91 11.17 -9.15
CA GLU A 68 -14.11 11.06 -10.37
C GLU A 68 -15.00 10.89 -11.62
N LEU A 69 -16.09 10.13 -11.55
CA LEU A 69 -17.06 10.02 -12.64
C LEU A 69 -17.72 11.38 -12.95
N ASN A 70 -18.16 12.12 -11.94
CA ASN A 70 -18.70 13.47 -12.11
C ASN A 70 -17.68 14.45 -12.71
N LYS A 71 -16.42 14.29 -12.36
CA LYS A 71 -15.33 15.13 -12.86
C LYS A 71 -15.00 14.84 -14.32
N PHE A 72 -15.02 13.59 -14.77
CA PHE A 72 -14.53 13.17 -16.07
C PHE A 72 -15.63 12.82 -17.09
N LEU A 73 -16.89 12.78 -16.69
CA LEU A 73 -18.00 12.49 -17.59
C LEU A 73 -18.95 13.68 -17.71
N ILE A 74 -19.47 13.88 -18.92
CA ILE A 74 -20.69 14.66 -19.22
C ILE A 74 -21.74 13.63 -19.56
N ILE A 75 -22.82 13.58 -18.79
CA ILE A 75 -23.93 12.64 -18.97
C ILE A 75 -25.18 13.44 -19.30
N ASP A 76 -25.66 13.27 -20.52
CA ASP A 76 -26.82 13.97 -21.03
C ASP A 76 -28.06 13.04 -20.99
N GLU A 77 -28.39 12.58 -19.81
CA GLU A 77 -29.54 11.72 -19.52
C GLU A 77 -30.51 12.41 -18.56
N GLU A 78 -31.79 12.12 -18.71
CA GLU A 78 -32.76 12.58 -17.74
C GLU A 78 -32.58 11.91 -16.39
N HIS A 79 -32.79 12.68 -15.33
CA HIS A 79 -32.74 12.13 -13.97
C HIS A 79 -33.85 11.09 -13.77
N PRO A 80 -33.55 9.84 -13.47
CA PRO A 80 -34.56 8.80 -13.34
C PRO A 80 -35.52 9.08 -12.19
N THR A 81 -36.78 8.67 -12.39
CA THR A 81 -37.81 8.73 -11.35
C THR A 81 -37.82 7.44 -10.51
N TYR A 82 -38.19 7.56 -9.28
CA TYR A 82 -38.40 6.42 -8.38
C TYR A 82 -39.63 6.63 -7.49
N LYS A 83 -40.29 5.54 -7.11
CA LYS A 83 -41.41 5.59 -6.16
C LYS A 83 -40.89 5.55 -4.73
N THR A 84 -41.30 6.50 -3.91
CA THR A 84 -41.03 6.48 -2.45
C THR A 84 -41.87 5.39 -1.79
N LYS A 85 -41.55 5.03 -0.53
CA LYS A 85 -42.34 4.07 0.27
C LYS A 85 -43.83 4.47 0.39
N GLY A 86 -44.13 5.75 0.25
CA GLY A 86 -45.52 6.28 0.24
C GLY A 86 -46.14 6.38 -1.14
N GLY A 87 -45.56 5.77 -2.20
CA GLY A 87 -46.09 5.73 -3.55
C GLY A 87 -45.89 7.02 -4.41
N ARG A 88 -45.31 8.09 -3.85
CA ARG A 88 -45.04 9.33 -4.61
C ARG A 88 -43.83 9.14 -5.52
N GLU A 89 -43.95 9.59 -6.78
CA GLU A 89 -42.82 9.68 -7.68
C GLU A 89 -41.94 10.88 -7.35
N LYS A 90 -40.62 10.61 -7.32
CA LYS A 90 -39.57 11.62 -7.16
C LYS A 90 -38.49 11.41 -8.21
N LYS A 91 -37.87 12.48 -8.69
CA LYS A 91 -36.66 12.39 -9.50
C LYS A 91 -35.45 12.14 -8.62
N ARG A 92 -34.49 11.39 -9.13
CA ARG A 92 -33.16 11.26 -8.52
C ARG A 92 -32.42 12.60 -8.61
N ASP A 93 -31.58 12.89 -7.62
CA ASP A 93 -30.76 14.11 -7.62
C ASP A 93 -29.53 13.99 -8.53
N SER A 94 -29.21 12.78 -9.00
CA SER A 94 -28.06 12.47 -9.84
C SER A 94 -28.37 11.35 -10.83
N VAL A 95 -27.73 11.38 -11.98
CA VAL A 95 -27.70 10.30 -12.97
C VAL A 95 -26.65 9.23 -12.65
N ILE A 96 -25.75 9.50 -11.70
CA ILE A 96 -24.84 8.52 -11.13
C ILE A 96 -25.41 8.06 -9.79
N GLY A 97 -25.73 6.78 -9.70
CA GLY A 97 -26.31 6.18 -8.50
C GLY A 97 -25.34 5.33 -7.70
N CYS A 98 -25.81 4.84 -6.56
CA CYS A 98 -25.03 3.90 -5.77
C CYS A 98 -25.87 2.88 -5.00
N LEU A 99 -25.24 1.72 -4.74
CA LEU A 99 -25.77 0.67 -3.86
C LEU A 99 -24.78 0.31 -2.77
N THR A 100 -25.22 0.49 -1.52
CA THR A 100 -24.52 0.01 -0.32
C THR A 100 -25.49 -0.70 0.59
N GLY A 101 -25.01 -1.32 1.70
CA GLY A 101 -25.91 -1.95 2.68
C GLY A 101 -27.03 -1.06 3.20
N ASN A 102 -26.80 0.27 3.26
CA ASN A 102 -27.74 1.23 3.84
C ASN A 102 -28.33 2.22 2.82
N LYS A 103 -27.85 2.26 1.57
CA LYS A 103 -28.29 3.23 0.57
C LYS A 103 -28.49 2.53 -0.77
N ASN A 104 -29.69 2.72 -1.35
CA ASN A 104 -30.01 2.32 -2.69
C ASN A 104 -30.49 3.56 -3.47
N SER A 105 -29.62 4.08 -4.33
CA SER A 105 -29.95 5.21 -5.22
C SER A 105 -29.65 4.86 -6.68
N LEU A 106 -29.76 3.59 -7.05
CA LEU A 106 -29.51 3.12 -8.40
C LEU A 106 -30.31 3.90 -9.44
N THR A 107 -29.68 4.19 -10.55
CA THR A 107 -30.23 4.94 -11.67
C THR A 107 -30.46 4.07 -12.92
N GLY A 108 -29.72 2.98 -13.04
CA GLY A 108 -29.69 2.15 -14.25
C GLY A 108 -28.88 2.78 -15.41
N ILE A 109 -28.26 3.95 -15.17
CA ILE A 109 -27.43 4.68 -16.15
C ILE A 109 -25.95 4.42 -15.86
N ILE A 110 -25.42 5.02 -14.79
CA ILE A 110 -24.08 4.72 -14.28
C ILE A 110 -24.20 4.53 -12.77
N ASP A 111 -23.87 3.36 -12.29
CA ASP A 111 -24.06 3.02 -10.91
C ASP A 111 -22.79 2.41 -10.29
N VAL A 112 -22.53 2.74 -9.03
CA VAL A 112 -21.42 2.20 -8.25
C VAL A 112 -21.98 1.34 -7.13
N ALA A 113 -21.66 0.07 -7.12
CA ALA A 113 -22.23 -0.89 -6.17
C ALA A 113 -21.18 -1.64 -5.37
N MET A 114 -21.47 -1.80 -4.09
CA MET A 114 -20.72 -2.72 -3.24
C MET A 114 -21.10 -4.17 -3.58
N ILE A 115 -20.14 -5.03 -3.87
CA ILE A 115 -20.36 -6.45 -4.19
C ILE A 115 -21.18 -7.14 -3.10
N GLY A 116 -20.84 -6.90 -1.81
CA GLY A 116 -21.60 -7.44 -0.69
C GLY A 116 -23.04 -6.94 -0.57
N SER A 117 -23.42 -5.87 -1.30
CA SER A 117 -24.80 -5.36 -1.36
C SER A 117 -25.61 -5.95 -2.51
N ILE A 118 -24.92 -6.52 -3.51
CA ILE A 118 -25.57 -7.24 -4.63
C ILE A 118 -25.96 -8.65 -4.18
N TYR A 119 -25.06 -9.34 -3.47
CA TYR A 119 -25.31 -10.66 -2.94
C TYR A 119 -25.11 -10.65 -1.42
N SER A 120 -26.19 -10.91 -0.67
CA SER A 120 -26.19 -10.98 0.79
C SER A 120 -27.12 -12.07 1.27
N LYS A 121 -26.68 -12.88 2.23
CA LYS A 121 -27.48 -13.93 2.90
C LYS A 121 -28.21 -14.87 1.93
N GLY A 122 -27.58 -15.24 0.82
CA GLY A 122 -28.14 -16.14 -0.18
C GLY A 122 -29.03 -15.50 -1.25
N ASN A 123 -29.33 -14.21 -1.13
CA ASN A 123 -30.21 -13.50 -2.07
C ASN A 123 -29.41 -12.56 -2.98
N PHE A 124 -29.82 -12.56 -4.28
CA PHE A 124 -29.31 -11.61 -5.27
C PHE A 124 -30.25 -10.45 -5.43
N ASN A 125 -29.69 -9.27 -5.66
CA ASN A 125 -30.43 -8.12 -6.11
C ASN A 125 -30.42 -8.12 -7.63
N GLU A 126 -31.56 -8.37 -8.29
CA GLU A 126 -31.66 -8.67 -9.72
C GLU A 126 -31.36 -7.50 -10.68
N PHE A 127 -31.23 -6.28 -10.16
CA PHE A 127 -31.00 -5.08 -10.97
C PHE A 127 -29.74 -5.13 -11.83
N PHE A 128 -28.70 -5.86 -11.42
CA PHE A 128 -27.36 -5.81 -12.04
C PHE A 128 -27.29 -6.51 -13.42
N ASN A 129 -28.31 -7.29 -13.79
CA ASN A 129 -28.36 -7.95 -15.10
C ASN A 129 -28.69 -7.01 -16.27
N SER A 130 -29.09 -5.78 -16.01
CA SER A 130 -29.52 -4.81 -17.02
C SER A 130 -28.42 -3.93 -17.58
N TYR A 131 -27.17 -4.06 -17.10
CA TYR A 131 -26.06 -3.23 -17.54
C TYR A 131 -25.36 -3.80 -18.76
N GLY A 132 -25.02 -2.93 -19.70
CA GLY A 132 -24.25 -3.27 -20.90
C GLY A 132 -22.76 -3.39 -20.63
N MET A 133 -22.27 -2.73 -19.56
CA MET A 133 -20.86 -2.80 -19.12
C MET A 133 -20.75 -2.98 -17.62
N VAL A 134 -19.81 -3.82 -17.21
CA VAL A 134 -19.40 -3.98 -15.81
C VAL A 134 -17.89 -3.71 -15.68
N ILE A 135 -17.52 -2.88 -14.72
CA ILE A 135 -16.11 -2.60 -14.38
C ILE A 135 -15.89 -3.05 -12.93
N MET A 136 -14.94 -3.95 -12.71
CA MET A 136 -14.57 -4.39 -11.37
C MET A 136 -13.26 -3.72 -10.94
N ASP A 137 -13.36 -2.88 -9.91
CA ASP A 137 -12.17 -2.29 -9.28
C ASP A 137 -11.54 -3.26 -8.28
N GLU A 138 -10.20 -3.17 -8.14
CA GLU A 138 -9.38 -4.10 -7.39
C GLU A 138 -9.74 -5.57 -7.69
N CYS A 139 -9.79 -5.88 -8.98
CA CYS A 139 -10.29 -7.14 -9.51
C CYS A 139 -9.51 -8.37 -9.04
N HIS A 140 -8.38 -8.21 -8.37
CA HIS A 140 -7.69 -9.31 -7.67
C HIS A 140 -8.55 -9.94 -6.56
N HIS A 141 -9.59 -9.24 -6.09
CA HIS A 141 -10.59 -9.79 -5.17
C HIS A 141 -11.69 -10.63 -5.86
N CYS A 142 -11.69 -10.75 -7.18
CA CYS A 142 -12.68 -11.53 -7.95
C CYS A 142 -12.75 -12.99 -7.51
N GLY A 143 -11.66 -13.54 -6.96
CA GLY A 143 -11.61 -14.91 -6.44
C GLY A 143 -12.28 -15.11 -5.07
N SER A 144 -12.91 -14.11 -4.44
CA SER A 144 -13.68 -14.33 -3.21
C SER A 144 -15.04 -14.97 -3.52
N ASP A 145 -15.57 -15.78 -2.60
CA ASP A 145 -16.85 -16.49 -2.79
C ASP A 145 -18.01 -15.58 -3.20
N THR A 146 -18.11 -14.41 -2.56
CA THR A 146 -19.16 -13.43 -2.89
C THR A 146 -18.95 -12.84 -4.28
N SER A 147 -17.72 -12.52 -4.66
CA SER A 147 -17.40 -12.00 -5.99
C SER A 147 -17.65 -13.02 -7.08
N ILE A 148 -17.26 -14.29 -6.86
CA ILE A 148 -17.52 -15.38 -7.79
C ILE A 148 -19.03 -15.51 -8.08
N LYS A 149 -19.84 -15.54 -7.03
CA LYS A 149 -21.31 -15.65 -7.15
C LYS A 149 -21.92 -14.47 -7.93
N VAL A 150 -21.44 -13.25 -7.68
CA VAL A 150 -21.90 -12.06 -8.42
C VAL A 150 -21.45 -12.14 -9.86
N MET A 151 -20.18 -12.44 -10.13
CA MET A 151 -19.64 -12.50 -11.50
C MET A 151 -20.25 -13.62 -12.35
N GLN A 152 -20.65 -14.73 -11.77
CA GLN A 152 -21.39 -15.82 -12.46
C GLN A 152 -22.75 -15.37 -13.00
N LYS A 153 -23.32 -14.30 -12.44
CA LYS A 153 -24.62 -13.76 -12.85
C LYS A 153 -24.50 -12.52 -13.74
N VAL A 154 -23.29 -11.98 -13.94
CA VAL A 154 -23.06 -10.84 -14.84
C VAL A 154 -23.36 -11.26 -16.28
N ASN A 155 -24.27 -10.52 -16.94
CA ASN A 155 -24.65 -10.71 -18.33
C ASN A 155 -24.38 -9.45 -19.17
N ALA A 156 -23.31 -8.74 -18.85
CA ALA A 156 -22.92 -7.55 -19.58
C ALA A 156 -22.09 -7.93 -20.83
N ARG A 157 -22.26 -7.17 -21.91
CA ARG A 157 -21.44 -7.33 -23.11
C ARG A 157 -19.98 -7.00 -22.83
N TYR A 158 -19.73 -5.91 -22.10
CA TYR A 158 -18.37 -5.43 -21.79
C TYR A 158 -18.05 -5.67 -20.32
N VAL A 159 -16.95 -6.41 -20.05
CA VAL A 159 -16.55 -6.69 -18.68
C VAL A 159 -15.05 -6.41 -18.52
N TYR A 160 -14.72 -5.41 -17.71
CA TYR A 160 -13.34 -4.99 -17.48
C TYR A 160 -12.97 -5.09 -16.01
N GLY A 161 -11.71 -5.50 -15.77
CA GLY A 161 -11.09 -5.46 -14.45
C GLY A 161 -9.97 -4.44 -14.40
N VAL A 162 -9.88 -3.72 -13.29
CA VAL A 162 -8.72 -2.85 -13.02
C VAL A 162 -8.12 -3.20 -11.67
N SER A 163 -6.80 -3.33 -11.61
CA SER A 163 -6.09 -3.61 -10.36
C SER A 163 -4.63 -3.19 -10.43
N ALA A 164 -4.02 -2.93 -9.29
CA ALA A 164 -2.58 -2.72 -9.20
C ALA A 164 -1.79 -4.05 -9.22
N THR A 165 -2.40 -5.13 -8.78
CA THR A 165 -1.82 -6.49 -8.72
C THR A 165 -2.86 -7.50 -9.14
N ILE A 166 -2.47 -8.47 -9.98
CA ILE A 166 -3.33 -9.60 -10.35
C ILE A 166 -2.89 -10.88 -9.65
N LYS A 167 -1.59 -11.00 -9.35
CA LYS A 167 -1.04 -12.19 -8.69
C LYS A 167 -1.58 -12.34 -7.27
N ARG A 168 -2.07 -13.56 -6.98
CA ARG A 168 -2.57 -13.99 -5.67
C ARG A 168 -1.71 -15.12 -5.12
N SER A 169 -1.62 -15.19 -3.81
CA SER A 169 -0.90 -16.26 -3.11
C SER A 169 -1.64 -17.61 -3.09
N ASP A 170 -2.96 -17.59 -3.39
CA ASP A 170 -3.86 -18.75 -3.34
C ASP A 170 -4.13 -19.39 -4.72
N ASN A 171 -3.40 -18.98 -5.76
CA ASN A 171 -3.54 -19.48 -7.13
C ASN A 171 -4.95 -19.31 -7.77
N LEU A 172 -5.82 -18.47 -7.21
CA LEU A 172 -7.14 -18.17 -7.77
C LEU A 172 -7.09 -17.18 -8.95
N GLU A 173 -5.91 -16.90 -9.51
CA GLU A 173 -5.73 -16.04 -10.68
C GLU A 173 -6.53 -16.54 -11.89
N LYS A 174 -6.64 -17.88 -12.04
CA LYS A 174 -7.41 -18.49 -13.13
C LYS A 174 -8.88 -18.07 -13.11
N ILE A 175 -9.47 -17.93 -11.92
CA ILE A 175 -10.86 -17.50 -11.75
C ILE A 175 -11.04 -16.05 -12.20
N ILE A 176 -10.06 -15.17 -11.90
CA ILE A 176 -10.09 -13.78 -12.35
C ILE A 176 -10.13 -13.74 -13.89
N HIS A 177 -9.26 -14.53 -14.54
CA HIS A 177 -9.20 -14.59 -16.00
C HIS A 177 -10.45 -15.23 -16.64
N MET A 178 -11.12 -16.16 -15.94
CA MET A 178 -12.38 -16.73 -16.43
C MET A 178 -13.50 -15.70 -16.54
N PHE A 179 -13.59 -14.76 -15.60
CA PHE A 179 -14.66 -13.76 -15.58
C PHE A 179 -14.31 -12.47 -16.34
N LEU A 180 -13.05 -12.05 -16.28
CA LEU A 180 -12.64 -10.72 -16.76
C LEU A 180 -11.80 -10.80 -18.06
N GLY A 181 -11.43 -12.00 -18.49
CA GLY A 181 -10.53 -12.18 -19.63
C GLY A 181 -9.05 -12.00 -19.27
N PRO A 182 -8.17 -11.94 -20.28
CA PRO A 182 -6.75 -11.80 -20.08
C PRO A 182 -6.33 -10.36 -19.71
N ILE A 183 -5.12 -10.21 -19.19
CA ILE A 183 -4.48 -8.90 -19.02
C ILE A 183 -4.21 -8.34 -20.42
N ARG A 184 -4.86 -7.22 -20.76
CA ARG A 184 -4.67 -6.52 -22.04
C ARG A 184 -3.49 -5.57 -22.02
N LEU A 185 -3.26 -4.97 -20.86
CA LEU A 185 -2.08 -4.13 -20.63
C LEU A 185 -1.60 -4.26 -19.20
N SER A 186 -0.27 -4.33 -19.04
CA SER A 186 0.40 -4.27 -17.76
C SER A 186 1.32 -3.05 -17.71
N TYR A 187 1.16 -2.20 -16.70
CA TYR A 187 2.00 -1.02 -16.48
C TYR A 187 2.67 -1.11 -15.11
N SER A 188 3.96 -1.36 -15.11
CA SER A 188 4.73 -1.62 -13.91
C SER A 188 5.16 -0.34 -13.17
N ALA A 189 5.49 -0.48 -11.88
CA ALA A 189 6.08 0.60 -11.09
C ALA A 189 7.42 1.09 -11.68
N LYS A 190 8.21 0.18 -12.28
CA LYS A 190 9.48 0.52 -12.93
C LYS A 190 9.27 1.46 -14.11
N GLN A 191 8.35 1.14 -15.01
CA GLN A 191 7.99 2.01 -16.15
C GLN A 191 7.51 3.38 -15.68
N ARG A 192 6.74 3.41 -14.57
CA ARG A 192 6.30 4.66 -13.97
C ARG A 192 7.46 5.49 -13.41
N ALA A 193 8.35 4.89 -12.64
CA ALA A 193 9.52 5.56 -12.08
C ALA A 193 10.42 6.16 -13.18
N GLU A 194 10.68 5.38 -14.22
CA GLU A 194 11.45 5.85 -15.40
C GLU A 194 10.80 7.05 -16.08
N LYS A 195 9.47 7.07 -16.19
CA LYS A 195 8.72 8.16 -16.81
C LYS A 195 8.65 9.43 -15.96
N THR A 196 8.43 9.29 -14.67
CA THR A 196 8.26 10.43 -13.76
C THR A 196 9.58 11.06 -13.36
N GLY A 197 10.68 10.32 -13.46
CA GLY A 197 12.00 10.73 -12.96
C GLY A 197 12.10 10.78 -11.43
N ILE A 198 11.01 10.45 -10.71
CA ILE A 198 11.01 10.40 -9.24
C ILE A 198 11.85 9.21 -8.79
N LYS A 199 12.85 9.47 -7.97
CA LYS A 199 13.69 8.43 -7.39
C LYS A 199 12.98 7.78 -6.19
N HIS A 200 13.12 6.46 -6.06
CA HIS A 200 12.44 5.70 -5.01
C HIS A 200 13.47 5.07 -4.08
N TYR A 201 13.43 5.45 -2.81
CA TYR A 201 14.38 4.98 -1.81
C TYR A 201 13.68 4.29 -0.65
N VAL A 202 14.29 3.21 -0.15
CA VAL A 202 13.94 2.61 1.13
C VAL A 202 15.15 2.61 2.06
N TYR A 203 14.95 3.10 3.25
CA TYR A 203 15.93 3.12 4.31
C TYR A 203 15.51 2.15 5.42
N PRO A 204 16.13 0.97 5.51
CA PRO A 204 15.90 0.03 6.60
C PRO A 204 16.47 0.59 7.91
N ARG A 205 15.65 0.64 8.95
CA ARG A 205 16.02 1.05 10.30
C ARG A 205 15.95 -0.18 11.20
N PHE A 206 17.07 -0.79 11.48
CA PHE A 206 17.14 -1.97 12.34
C PHE A 206 16.94 -1.60 13.80
N THR A 207 15.92 -2.17 14.42
CA THR A 207 15.58 -1.91 15.82
C THR A 207 16.31 -2.90 16.74
N ARG A 208 16.43 -2.52 18.02
CA ARG A 208 17.05 -3.37 19.06
C ARG A 208 16.00 -4.07 19.92
N VAL A 209 14.78 -4.26 19.40
CA VAL A 209 13.73 -4.94 20.16
C VAL A 209 14.04 -6.42 20.20
N THR A 210 14.29 -6.94 21.38
CA THR A 210 14.55 -8.36 21.64
C THR A 210 13.49 -8.91 22.57
N SER A 211 13.24 -10.22 22.50
CA SER A 211 12.39 -10.94 23.45
C SER A 211 12.99 -12.29 23.76
N PHE A 212 12.89 -12.70 25.00
CA PHE A 212 13.21 -14.06 25.43
C PHE A 212 12.04 -15.04 25.14
N GLU A 213 10.86 -14.52 24.82
CA GLU A 213 9.68 -15.32 24.49
C GLU A 213 9.62 -15.61 23.00
N SER A 214 9.25 -16.85 22.64
CA SER A 214 8.94 -17.20 21.26
C SER A 214 7.51 -16.78 20.93
N PHE A 215 7.35 -16.06 19.82
CA PHE A 215 6.04 -15.65 19.28
C PHE A 215 5.56 -16.54 18.13
N ASP A 216 6.04 -17.79 18.02
CA ASP A 216 5.75 -18.66 16.87
C ASP A 216 4.25 -18.80 16.57
N ASN A 217 3.40 -18.76 17.62
CA ASN A 217 1.93 -18.83 17.50
C ASN A 217 1.20 -17.56 17.96
N ASP A 218 1.90 -16.50 18.39
CA ASP A 218 1.33 -15.26 18.87
C ASP A 218 1.87 -14.03 18.14
N ILE A 219 1.46 -13.87 16.91
CA ILE A 219 1.81 -12.70 16.11
C ILE A 219 1.30 -11.37 16.72
N ASN A 220 0.17 -11.40 17.45
CA ASN A 220 -0.38 -10.19 18.06
C ASN A 220 0.44 -9.76 19.28
N GLY A 221 0.95 -10.70 20.07
CA GLY A 221 1.93 -10.42 21.15
C GLY A 221 3.21 -9.80 20.59
N ALA A 222 3.74 -10.35 19.48
CA ALA A 222 4.90 -9.77 18.80
C ALA A 222 4.65 -8.31 18.33
N TYR A 223 3.50 -8.03 17.72
CA TYR A 223 3.14 -6.65 17.37
C TYR A 223 2.99 -5.75 18.59
N SER A 224 2.37 -6.25 19.67
CA SER A 224 2.22 -5.49 20.93
C SER A 224 3.59 -5.13 21.51
N LEU A 225 4.53 -6.06 21.50
CA LEU A 225 5.90 -5.82 21.96
C LEU A 225 6.56 -4.67 21.18
N VAL A 226 6.59 -4.72 19.85
CA VAL A 226 7.28 -3.70 19.04
C VAL A 226 6.59 -2.34 19.07
N CYS A 227 5.25 -2.31 19.09
CA CYS A 227 4.49 -1.07 19.12
C CYS A 227 4.57 -0.35 20.48
N ASN A 228 4.74 -1.10 21.60
CA ASN A 228 4.87 -0.53 22.93
C ASN A 228 6.33 -0.32 23.37
N ASN A 229 7.29 -0.65 22.53
CA ASN A 229 8.71 -0.48 22.87
C ASN A 229 9.11 0.99 22.80
N LYS A 230 9.49 1.56 23.93
CA LYS A 230 9.81 3.00 24.07
C LYS A 230 10.99 3.41 23.19
N ILE A 231 12.09 2.66 23.21
CA ILE A 231 13.32 2.98 22.45
C ILE A 231 13.03 2.96 20.96
N ARG A 232 12.23 1.98 20.49
CA ARG A 232 11.81 1.91 19.11
C ARG A 232 10.93 3.10 18.71
N ASN A 233 10.02 3.51 19.57
CA ASN A 233 9.16 4.66 19.30
C ASN A 233 9.94 5.97 19.31
N GLU A 234 10.92 6.14 20.20
CA GLU A 234 11.85 7.28 20.20
C GLU A 234 12.65 7.35 18.89
N MET A 235 13.15 6.22 18.37
CA MET A 235 13.79 6.16 17.04
C MET A 235 12.84 6.63 15.92
N ILE A 236 11.59 6.18 15.92
CA ILE A 236 10.60 6.61 14.92
C ILE A 236 10.37 8.12 15.01
N ILE A 237 10.18 8.65 16.21
CA ILE A 237 9.94 10.08 16.47
C ILE A 237 11.12 10.93 15.99
N GLU A 238 12.34 10.49 16.26
CA GLU A 238 13.56 11.18 15.83
C GLU A 238 13.67 11.21 14.30
N ASP A 239 13.44 10.08 13.63
CA ASP A 239 13.45 9.97 12.17
C ASP A 239 12.37 10.89 11.54
N VAL A 240 11.19 10.97 12.13
CA VAL A 240 10.11 11.88 11.69
C VAL A 240 10.55 13.34 11.82
N LYS A 241 11.12 13.74 12.99
CA LYS A 241 11.62 15.10 13.20
C LYS A 241 12.72 15.46 12.21
N ASN A 242 13.63 14.53 11.93
CA ASN A 242 14.68 14.70 10.93
C ASN A 242 14.12 14.84 9.52
N ALA A 243 13.10 14.05 9.15
CA ALA A 243 12.42 14.19 7.87
C ALA A 243 11.79 15.58 7.71
N VAL A 244 11.06 16.06 8.71
CA VAL A 244 10.45 17.41 8.72
C VAL A 244 11.53 18.50 8.62
N LYS A 245 12.63 18.41 9.36
CA LYS A 245 13.76 19.32 9.30
C LYS A 245 14.39 19.40 7.91
N ASN A 246 14.33 18.30 7.15
CA ASN A 246 14.77 18.22 5.77
C ASN A 246 13.65 18.56 4.76
N ASN A 247 12.64 19.31 5.18
CA ASN A 247 11.50 19.76 4.37
C ASN A 247 10.66 18.64 3.74
N ARG A 248 10.66 17.44 4.35
CA ARG A 248 9.83 16.33 3.89
C ARG A 248 8.45 16.34 4.56
N THR A 249 7.52 15.68 3.91
CA THR A 249 6.14 15.54 4.42
C THR A 249 5.87 14.07 4.77
N PRO A 250 6.16 13.66 6.03
CA PRO A 250 6.02 12.26 6.42
C PRO A 250 4.58 11.84 6.69
N VAL A 251 4.28 10.59 6.32
CA VAL A 251 3.14 9.83 6.81
C VAL A 251 3.63 8.64 7.62
N ILE A 252 3.15 8.53 8.85
CA ILE A 252 3.46 7.44 9.77
C ILE A 252 2.31 6.44 9.75
N LEU A 253 2.58 5.20 9.34
CA LEU A 253 1.59 4.15 9.30
C LEU A 253 1.86 3.10 10.36
N THR A 254 0.86 2.85 11.19
CA THR A 254 0.89 1.80 12.20
C THR A 254 -0.36 0.91 12.12
N ARG A 255 -0.35 -0.20 12.85
CA ARG A 255 -1.45 -1.17 12.90
C ARG A 255 -2.46 -0.86 13.99
N TYR A 256 -2.00 -0.40 15.18
CA TYR A 256 -2.83 -0.23 16.37
C TYR A 256 -3.19 1.23 16.62
N LYS A 257 -4.41 1.44 17.08
CA LYS A 257 -4.94 2.77 17.41
C LYS A 257 -4.16 3.45 18.52
N GLU A 258 -3.85 2.70 19.59
CA GLU A 258 -3.10 3.22 20.73
C GLU A 258 -1.69 3.65 20.31
N HIS A 259 -1.02 2.84 19.49
CA HIS A 259 0.30 3.20 18.96
C HIS A 259 0.24 4.45 18.07
N ALA A 260 -0.81 4.57 17.23
CA ALA A 260 -1.01 5.78 16.44
C ALA A 260 -1.20 7.02 17.33
N LYS A 261 -1.96 6.90 18.40
CA LYS A 261 -2.20 7.98 19.36
C LYS A 261 -0.93 8.36 20.11
N THR A 262 -0.17 7.38 20.62
CA THR A 262 1.12 7.63 21.30
C THR A 262 2.08 8.41 20.38
N LEU A 263 2.29 7.95 19.14
CA LEU A 263 3.16 8.63 18.19
C LEU A 263 2.64 10.04 17.82
N TYR A 264 1.33 10.20 17.71
CA TYR A 264 0.72 11.50 17.45
C TYR A 264 0.96 12.48 18.61
N ASP A 265 0.70 12.07 19.85
CA ASP A 265 0.86 12.90 21.04
C ASP A 265 2.33 13.34 21.21
N ASP A 266 3.29 12.46 20.95
CA ASP A 266 4.73 12.74 21.02
C ASP A 266 5.23 13.66 19.88
N LEU A 267 4.48 13.75 18.77
CA LEU A 267 4.85 14.56 17.60
C LEU A 267 4.10 15.90 17.50
N LEU A 268 3.17 16.21 18.40
CA LEU A 268 2.30 17.40 18.33
C LEU A 268 3.06 18.71 18.09
N ASN A 269 4.26 18.85 18.65
CA ASN A 269 5.08 20.06 18.54
C ASN A 269 6.23 19.93 17.52
N SER A 270 6.17 18.91 16.64
CA SER A 270 7.28 18.60 15.72
C SER A 270 7.08 19.15 14.30
N ALA A 271 5.92 19.75 14.03
CA ALA A 271 5.60 20.42 12.77
C ALA A 271 4.53 21.50 12.98
N ASP A 272 4.33 22.41 12.00
CA ASP A 272 3.26 23.42 12.04
C ASP A 272 1.86 22.76 12.11
N TYR A 273 1.71 21.60 11.45
CA TYR A 273 0.46 20.84 11.41
C TYR A 273 0.72 19.35 11.64
N VAL A 274 0.03 18.76 12.60
CA VAL A 274 0.07 17.33 12.88
C VAL A 274 -1.37 16.80 12.90
N TYR A 275 -1.64 15.77 12.12
CA TYR A 275 -2.98 15.19 12.02
C TYR A 275 -2.97 13.69 12.33
N LEU A 276 -4.07 13.21 12.92
CA LEU A 276 -4.27 11.80 13.23
C LEU A 276 -5.53 11.27 12.53
N ILE A 277 -5.38 10.19 11.74
CA ILE A 277 -6.48 9.45 11.11
C ILE A 277 -6.43 8.02 11.60
N TYR A 278 -7.40 7.61 12.41
CA TYR A 278 -7.42 6.28 13.00
C TYR A 278 -8.85 5.73 13.16
N GLY A 279 -8.97 4.50 13.70
CA GLY A 279 -10.22 3.75 13.67
C GLY A 279 -11.39 4.33 14.47
N ASP A 280 -11.10 5.18 15.47
CA ASP A 280 -12.15 5.78 16.33
C ASP A 280 -12.75 7.05 15.73
N ASN A 281 -12.12 7.64 14.73
CA ASN A 281 -12.72 8.76 14.02
C ASN A 281 -13.94 8.30 13.22
N THR A 282 -15.01 9.08 13.31
CA THR A 282 -16.18 8.92 12.43
C THR A 282 -15.84 9.27 10.97
N ASP A 283 -16.65 8.80 10.04
CA ASP A 283 -16.47 9.14 8.60
C ASP A 283 -16.54 10.67 8.37
N LYS A 284 -17.32 11.40 9.16
CA LYS A 284 -17.43 12.87 9.10
C LYS A 284 -16.15 13.54 9.56
N GLU A 285 -15.57 13.11 10.68
CA GLU A 285 -14.31 13.62 11.20
C GLU A 285 -13.16 13.34 10.24
N ASN A 286 -13.08 12.13 9.67
CA ASN A 286 -12.07 11.81 8.68
C ASN A 286 -12.17 12.71 7.42
N LYS A 287 -13.37 12.97 6.92
CA LYS A 287 -13.59 13.90 5.79
C LYS A 287 -13.14 15.32 6.13
N GLU A 288 -13.42 15.77 7.34
CA GLU A 288 -13.00 17.11 7.81
C GLU A 288 -11.47 17.19 7.95
N ILE A 289 -10.82 16.16 8.50
CA ILE A 289 -9.35 16.09 8.58
C ILE A 289 -8.72 16.10 7.18
N ILE A 290 -9.27 15.32 6.24
CA ILE A 290 -8.78 15.28 4.85
C ILE A 290 -8.94 16.65 4.18
N ARG A 291 -10.04 17.36 4.43
CA ARG A 291 -10.24 18.72 3.94
C ARG A 291 -9.15 19.65 4.48
N LYS A 292 -8.92 19.66 5.79
CA LYS A 292 -7.87 20.48 6.44
C LYS A 292 -6.48 20.14 5.94
N LEU A 293 -6.15 18.85 5.74
CA LEU A 293 -4.88 18.42 5.17
C LEU A 293 -4.61 19.00 3.78
N ASN A 294 -5.65 19.11 2.94
CA ASN A 294 -5.51 19.70 1.60
C ASN A 294 -5.43 21.23 1.62
N GLU A 295 -5.86 21.88 2.70
CA GLU A 295 -5.81 23.33 2.89
C GLU A 295 -4.48 23.80 3.52
N VAL A 296 -3.61 22.87 4.01
CA VAL A 296 -2.31 23.25 4.60
C VAL A 296 -1.43 23.94 3.56
N PRO A 297 -0.92 25.16 3.82
CA PRO A 297 -0.05 25.87 2.91
C PRO A 297 1.22 25.07 2.55
N LYS A 298 1.74 25.28 1.33
CA LYS A 298 2.90 24.52 0.82
C LYS A 298 4.18 24.77 1.63
N ASP A 299 4.33 25.98 2.17
CA ASP A 299 5.47 26.45 2.98
C ASP A 299 5.43 25.96 4.44
N LYS A 300 4.35 25.32 4.84
CA LYS A 300 4.15 24.81 6.20
C LYS A 300 4.50 23.33 6.31
N SER A 301 5.15 22.97 7.41
CA SER A 301 5.48 21.60 7.73
C SER A 301 4.24 20.80 8.15
N LEU A 302 4.18 19.54 7.73
CA LEU A 302 3.03 18.68 7.94
C LEU A 302 3.46 17.25 8.30
N ILE A 303 2.86 16.70 9.35
CA ILE A 303 2.96 15.30 9.74
C ILE A 303 1.57 14.67 9.71
N LEU A 304 1.47 13.49 9.13
CA LEU A 304 0.26 12.66 9.19
C LEU A 304 0.55 11.36 9.93
N VAL A 305 -0.16 11.09 11.01
CA VAL A 305 -0.16 9.79 11.68
C VAL A 305 -1.45 9.05 11.35
N ALA A 306 -1.37 7.78 10.98
CA ALA A 306 -2.58 7.05 10.64
C ALA A 306 -2.48 5.55 10.90
N THR A 307 -3.65 4.92 11.10
CA THR A 307 -3.74 3.46 11.01
C THR A 307 -3.86 3.04 9.55
N GLY A 308 -3.12 1.99 9.16
CA GLY A 308 -2.98 1.58 7.76
C GLY A 308 -4.31 1.29 7.05
N GLN A 309 -5.32 0.80 7.77
CA GLN A 309 -6.65 0.56 7.19
C GLN A 309 -7.35 1.83 6.70
N LYS A 310 -7.11 2.98 7.34
CA LYS A 310 -7.78 4.25 7.00
C LYS A 310 -7.07 5.03 5.88
N VAL A 311 -5.79 4.77 5.66
CA VAL A 311 -4.99 5.40 4.59
C VAL A 311 -4.78 4.47 3.38
N GLY A 312 -5.14 3.19 3.52
CA GLY A 312 -4.89 2.16 2.52
C GLY A 312 -5.55 2.42 1.17
N GLU A 313 -6.78 2.92 1.12
CA GLU A 313 -7.54 3.16 -0.11
C GLU A 313 -8.34 4.46 -0.01
N GLY A 314 -8.53 5.16 -1.14
CA GLY A 314 -9.33 6.40 -1.18
C GLY A 314 -8.63 7.68 -0.68
N PHE A 315 -7.53 7.59 0.04
CA PHE A 315 -6.80 8.77 0.54
C PHE A 315 -5.89 9.38 -0.54
N ASN A 316 -6.01 10.69 -0.74
CA ASN A 316 -5.25 11.43 -1.76
C ASN A 316 -4.63 12.71 -1.21
N LEU A 317 -3.32 12.66 -0.92
CA LEU A 317 -2.52 13.82 -0.53
C LEU A 317 -1.17 13.80 -1.29
N PRO A 318 -1.07 14.41 -2.49
CA PRO A 318 0.09 14.30 -3.36
C PRO A 318 1.39 14.82 -2.78
N ARG A 319 1.35 15.76 -1.81
CA ARG A 319 2.55 16.32 -1.18
C ARG A 319 3.32 15.32 -0.30
N LEU A 320 2.71 14.21 0.13
CA LEU A 320 3.41 13.18 0.90
C LEU A 320 4.57 12.60 0.10
N ASP A 321 5.76 12.59 0.68
CA ASP A 321 7.00 12.11 0.05
C ASP A 321 7.77 11.10 0.91
N THR A 322 7.40 10.96 2.17
CA THR A 322 8.09 10.07 3.11
C THR A 322 7.08 9.18 3.83
N LEU A 323 7.36 7.88 3.84
CA LEU A 323 6.54 6.86 4.51
C LEU A 323 7.32 6.24 5.66
N MET A 324 6.80 6.31 6.88
CA MET A 324 7.32 5.64 8.06
C MET A 324 6.46 4.40 8.34
N LEU A 325 7.00 3.19 8.12
CA LEU A 325 6.32 1.93 8.43
C LEU A 325 6.50 1.61 9.93
N ALA A 326 5.81 2.33 10.79
CA ALA A 326 5.94 2.24 12.24
C ALA A 326 5.52 0.87 12.84
N ALA A 327 4.81 0.05 12.10
CA ALA A 327 4.57 -1.35 12.43
C ALA A 327 4.96 -2.26 11.25
N PRO A 328 5.48 -3.48 11.50
CA PRO A 328 5.82 -4.42 10.45
C PRO A 328 4.64 -4.72 9.53
N VAL A 329 4.86 -4.68 8.21
CA VAL A 329 3.82 -4.92 7.19
C VAL A 329 4.11 -6.22 6.46
N SER A 330 3.07 -7.06 6.34
CA SER A 330 3.13 -8.29 5.53
C SER A 330 2.99 -7.95 4.04
N THR A 331 3.72 -8.68 3.19
CA THR A 331 3.59 -8.60 1.73
C THR A 331 2.57 -9.58 1.14
N GLN A 332 1.90 -10.35 1.98
CA GLN A 332 0.86 -11.31 1.52
C GLN A 332 -0.37 -10.62 0.93
N SER A 333 -0.59 -9.36 1.29
CA SER A 333 -1.60 -8.48 0.71
C SER A 333 -0.92 -7.39 -0.12
N SER A 334 -1.65 -6.74 -1.01
CA SER A 334 -1.21 -5.56 -1.76
C SER A 334 -0.92 -4.33 -0.90
N LEU A 335 -0.95 -4.45 0.44
CA LEU A 335 -0.84 -3.34 1.40
C LEU A 335 0.44 -2.51 1.21
N LEU A 336 1.60 -3.17 1.10
CA LEU A 336 2.85 -2.43 0.90
C LEU A 336 2.79 -1.58 -0.37
N GLN A 337 2.30 -2.16 -1.47
CA GLN A 337 2.16 -1.44 -2.74
C GLN A 337 1.15 -0.29 -2.64
N GLN A 338 0.07 -0.48 -1.90
CA GLN A 338 -0.90 0.58 -1.63
C GLN A 338 -0.28 1.71 -0.82
N TYR A 339 0.49 1.39 0.23
CA TYR A 339 1.13 2.38 1.10
C TYR A 339 2.19 3.20 0.36
N VAL A 340 3.12 2.54 -0.33
CA VAL A 340 4.14 3.27 -1.12
C VAL A 340 3.52 4.06 -2.26
N GLY A 341 2.43 3.58 -2.85
CA GLY A 341 1.68 4.31 -3.87
C GLY A 341 1.03 5.61 -3.38
N ARG A 342 0.93 5.85 -2.05
CA ARG A 342 0.44 7.12 -1.50
C ARG A 342 1.47 8.22 -1.59
N ILE A 343 2.75 7.88 -1.40
CA ILE A 343 3.84 8.85 -1.51
C ILE A 343 4.34 9.00 -2.95
N ASP A 344 4.00 8.07 -3.85
CA ASP A 344 4.44 8.04 -5.26
C ASP A 344 3.56 8.90 -6.19
N ARG A 345 2.86 9.89 -5.67
CA ARG A 345 2.06 10.81 -6.47
C ARG A 345 2.89 12.00 -6.92
N ILE A 346 2.69 12.40 -8.17
CA ILE A 346 3.37 13.58 -8.74
C ILE A 346 2.92 14.82 -7.96
N TYR A 347 3.89 15.59 -7.51
CA TYR A 347 3.69 16.86 -6.85
C TYR A 347 4.84 17.81 -7.25
N GLU A 348 4.54 19.08 -7.37
CA GLU A 348 5.52 20.09 -7.76
C GLU A 348 6.70 20.13 -6.80
N GLY A 349 7.92 20.02 -7.32
CA GLY A 349 9.16 19.99 -6.53
C GLY A 349 9.50 18.65 -5.90
N LYS A 350 8.71 17.56 -6.11
CA LYS A 350 9.04 16.24 -5.60
C LYS A 350 10.04 15.54 -6.53
N GLU A 351 11.28 15.37 -6.07
CA GLU A 351 12.36 14.69 -6.81
C GLU A 351 12.51 13.23 -6.41
N ASP A 352 12.19 12.90 -5.17
CA ASP A 352 12.26 11.53 -4.64
C ASP A 352 11.16 11.22 -3.64
N VAL A 353 11.04 9.94 -3.34
CA VAL A 353 10.22 9.40 -2.24
C VAL A 353 11.05 8.45 -1.38
N LEU A 354 10.80 8.48 -0.08
CA LEU A 354 11.57 7.73 0.90
C LEU A 354 10.67 6.90 1.81
N VAL A 355 11.01 5.63 1.97
CA VAL A 355 10.37 4.72 2.93
C VAL A 355 11.35 4.42 4.06
N TYR A 356 10.99 4.73 5.29
CA TYR A 356 11.64 4.22 6.49
C TYR A 356 10.97 2.89 6.87
N ASP A 357 11.71 1.81 6.78
CA ASP A 357 11.24 0.47 7.13
C ASP A 357 11.90 0.02 8.45
N TYR A 358 11.14 0.08 9.54
CA TYR A 358 11.64 -0.34 10.86
C TYR A 358 11.67 -1.87 10.95
N VAL A 359 12.90 -2.41 10.98
CA VAL A 359 13.17 -3.83 10.88
C VAL A 359 13.44 -4.42 12.27
N ASP A 360 12.49 -5.18 12.77
CA ASP A 360 12.57 -5.87 14.05
C ASP A 360 13.16 -7.28 13.82
N SER A 361 14.46 -7.34 13.45
CA SER A 361 15.14 -8.55 12.96
C SER A 361 15.26 -9.67 14.01
N HIS A 362 15.20 -9.32 15.30
CA HIS A 362 15.27 -10.29 16.40
C HIS A 362 13.96 -11.05 16.63
N ILE A 363 12.88 -10.67 15.94
CA ILE A 363 11.61 -11.37 15.97
C ILE A 363 11.45 -12.10 14.63
N LYS A 364 11.55 -13.42 14.66
CA LYS A 364 11.59 -14.32 13.49
C LYS A 364 10.50 -14.01 12.45
N GLN A 365 9.27 -13.79 12.90
CA GLN A 365 8.14 -13.47 12.02
C GLN A 365 8.37 -12.15 11.27
N PHE A 366 8.87 -11.11 11.96
CA PHE A 366 9.09 -9.79 11.39
C PHE A 366 10.32 -9.76 10.49
N ASN A 367 11.37 -10.51 10.84
CA ASN A 367 12.51 -10.71 9.96
C ASN A 367 12.10 -11.38 8.63
N ASN A 368 11.28 -12.44 8.70
CA ASN A 368 10.71 -13.09 7.51
C ASN A 368 9.83 -12.14 6.68
N MET A 369 9.05 -11.26 7.33
CA MET A 369 8.27 -10.24 6.64
C MET A 369 9.18 -9.22 5.95
N TYR A 370 10.27 -8.80 6.59
CA TYR A 370 11.24 -7.88 5.98
C TYR A 370 11.90 -8.48 4.74
N ALA A 371 12.36 -9.72 4.80
CA ALA A 371 12.93 -10.40 3.64
C ALA A 371 11.98 -10.45 2.43
N LYS A 372 10.67 -10.58 2.68
CA LYS A 372 9.63 -10.49 1.64
C LYS A 372 9.44 -9.05 1.16
N ARG A 373 9.47 -8.04 2.06
CA ARG A 373 9.37 -6.62 1.69
C ARG A 373 10.53 -6.19 0.81
N LEU A 374 11.76 -6.63 1.07
CA LEU A 374 12.92 -6.35 0.21
C LEU A 374 12.68 -6.79 -1.25
N LYS A 375 12.14 -8.01 -1.45
CA LYS A 375 11.77 -8.49 -2.79
C LYS A 375 10.68 -7.63 -3.43
N ALA A 376 9.73 -7.15 -2.63
CA ALA A 376 8.66 -6.28 -3.11
C ALA A 376 9.19 -4.87 -3.46
N TYR A 377 10.07 -4.29 -2.67
CA TYR A 377 10.72 -3.01 -2.97
C TYR A 377 11.49 -3.05 -4.29
N LYS A 378 12.28 -4.09 -4.53
CA LYS A 378 12.98 -4.29 -5.81
C LYS A 378 11.99 -4.32 -7.00
N LYS A 379 10.83 -4.98 -6.85
CA LYS A 379 9.78 -5.00 -7.90
C LYS A 379 9.11 -3.64 -8.11
N LEU A 380 9.07 -2.81 -7.07
CA LEU A 380 8.50 -1.46 -7.10
C LEU A 380 9.52 -0.39 -7.48
N ALA A 381 10.72 -0.78 -7.94
CA ALA A 381 11.82 0.09 -8.33
C ALA A 381 12.39 0.95 -7.18
N TYR A 382 12.27 0.49 -5.93
CA TYR A 382 12.91 1.13 -4.79
C TYR A 382 14.35 0.64 -4.64
N SER A 383 15.26 1.59 -4.42
CA SER A 383 16.66 1.32 -4.09
C SER A 383 16.85 1.36 -2.58
N VAL A 384 17.55 0.36 -2.04
CA VAL A 384 17.91 0.34 -0.62
C VAL A 384 19.05 1.32 -0.39
N VAL A 385 18.90 2.21 0.57
CA VAL A 385 19.90 3.24 0.89
C VAL A 385 20.36 3.15 2.34
N SER A 386 21.57 3.65 2.59
CA SER A 386 22.14 3.81 3.92
C SER A 386 22.07 5.27 4.38
N ASN A 387 22.39 5.53 5.65
CA ASN A 387 22.52 6.88 6.19
C ASN A 387 23.42 7.78 5.32
N ALA A 388 24.54 7.25 4.84
CA ALA A 388 25.48 8.00 4.00
C ALA A 388 24.82 8.61 2.75
N VAL A 389 23.86 7.91 2.14
CA VAL A 389 23.12 8.42 0.98
C VAL A 389 22.12 9.49 1.39
N LEU A 390 21.41 9.30 2.50
CA LEU A 390 20.40 10.24 2.99
C LEU A 390 21.01 11.57 3.44
N GLU A 391 22.19 11.52 4.04
CA GLU A 391 22.92 12.69 4.54
C GLU A 391 23.83 13.33 3.47
N LYS A 392 23.78 12.85 2.20
CA LYS A 392 24.70 13.26 1.12
C LYS A 392 26.19 13.07 1.46
N GLN A 393 26.48 12.09 2.31
CA GLN A 393 27.85 11.74 2.66
C GLN A 393 28.48 10.86 1.57
N THR A 394 29.80 10.96 1.42
CA THR A 394 30.59 10.19 0.44
C THR A 394 30.62 8.70 0.78
N ALA A 395 30.88 7.85 -0.22
CA ALA A 395 30.85 6.39 -0.16
C ALA A 395 31.75 5.72 0.91
N ASN A 396 32.58 6.47 1.62
CA ASN A 396 33.50 6.01 2.66
C ASN A 396 33.03 6.50 4.05
N ALA A 397 31.85 6.11 4.46
CA ALA A 397 31.36 6.44 5.81
C ALA A 397 32.10 5.62 6.86
N ILE A 398 32.58 6.30 7.91
CA ILE A 398 33.08 5.66 9.12
C ILE A 398 31.90 5.49 10.07
N TYR A 399 31.68 4.25 10.51
CA TYR A 399 30.61 3.93 11.46
C TYR A 399 31.17 3.86 12.87
N ASP A 400 30.50 4.46 13.82
CA ASP A 400 30.82 4.41 15.25
C ASP A 400 29.92 3.44 16.02
N SER A 401 30.10 3.34 17.32
CA SER A 401 29.29 2.46 18.18
C SER A 401 27.79 2.80 18.21
N GLY A 402 27.41 3.98 17.78
CA GLY A 402 26.01 4.42 17.75
C GLY A 402 25.25 4.03 16.47
N ASN A 403 25.95 3.90 15.35
CA ASN A 403 25.33 3.71 14.04
C ASN A 403 25.77 2.47 13.25
N TYR A 404 26.86 1.78 13.65
CA TYR A 404 27.37 0.65 12.87
C TYR A 404 26.40 -0.55 12.85
N ILE A 405 25.61 -0.75 13.89
CA ILE A 405 24.79 -1.96 14.06
C ILE A 405 23.68 -2.02 12.97
N ASP A 406 23.09 -0.88 12.65
CA ASP A 406 22.03 -0.80 11.62
C ASP A 406 22.57 -1.19 10.25
N VAL A 407 23.78 -0.75 9.94
CA VAL A 407 24.46 -1.08 8.67
C VAL A 407 24.91 -2.52 8.65
N PHE A 408 25.50 -3.00 9.75
CA PHE A 408 25.96 -4.38 9.88
C PHE A 408 24.81 -5.38 9.71
N GLU A 409 23.69 -5.20 10.43
CA GLU A 409 22.54 -6.09 10.31
C GLU A 409 21.89 -6.02 8.93
N ARG A 410 21.81 -4.85 8.32
CA ARG A 410 21.36 -4.68 6.94
C ARG A 410 22.22 -5.49 5.97
N ASP A 411 23.54 -5.32 6.05
CA ASP A 411 24.48 -5.97 5.14
C ASP A 411 24.41 -7.51 5.28
N LEU A 412 24.20 -8.02 6.49
CA LEU A 412 23.97 -9.45 6.74
C LEU A 412 22.67 -9.94 6.07
N VAL A 413 21.59 -9.15 6.17
CA VAL A 413 20.27 -9.51 5.60
C VAL A 413 20.26 -9.39 4.08
N GLU A 414 21.06 -8.49 3.50
CA GLU A 414 21.09 -8.25 2.06
C GLU A 414 22.10 -9.10 1.31
N ALA A 415 23.03 -9.74 2.00
CA ALA A 415 24.05 -10.57 1.37
C ALA A 415 23.46 -11.71 0.53
N GLU A 416 23.88 -11.79 -0.73
CA GLU A 416 23.36 -12.79 -1.68
C GLU A 416 24.33 -13.96 -1.92
N LYS A 417 25.63 -13.73 -1.81
CA LYS A 417 26.66 -14.70 -2.23
C LYS A 417 27.56 -15.14 -1.09
N ARG A 418 28.09 -14.20 -0.33
CA ARG A 418 29.09 -14.48 0.69
C ARG A 418 29.08 -13.44 1.79
N ILE A 419 29.19 -13.90 3.05
CA ILE A 419 29.45 -13.08 4.24
C ILE A 419 30.80 -13.53 4.81
N VAL A 420 31.69 -12.58 5.07
CA VAL A 420 32.97 -12.83 5.77
C VAL A 420 33.04 -11.90 6.97
N ILE A 421 33.16 -12.47 8.15
CA ILE A 421 33.32 -11.72 9.39
C ILE A 421 34.71 -12.06 9.97
N SER A 422 35.49 -11.04 10.26
CA SER A 422 36.74 -11.16 10.97
C SER A 422 36.62 -10.47 12.33
N SER A 423 36.69 -11.22 13.41
CA SER A 423 36.62 -10.69 14.77
C SER A 423 37.51 -11.51 15.70
N PRO A 424 38.41 -10.89 16.44
CA PRO A 424 39.29 -11.64 17.37
C PRO A 424 38.52 -12.28 18.52
N TYR A 425 37.35 -11.73 18.87
CA TYR A 425 36.50 -12.24 19.97
C TYR A 425 35.05 -12.23 19.54
N ILE A 426 34.36 -13.35 19.78
CA ILE A 426 32.93 -13.49 19.47
C ILE A 426 32.26 -14.17 20.68
N SER A 427 31.34 -13.46 21.35
CA SER A 427 30.53 -14.05 22.43
C SER A 427 29.42 -14.93 21.88
N GLN A 428 28.93 -15.89 22.69
CA GLN A 428 27.85 -16.80 22.35
C GLN A 428 26.59 -16.00 21.88
N ASP A 429 26.17 -15.00 22.65
CA ASP A 429 25.01 -14.16 22.31
C ASP A 429 25.13 -13.49 20.93
N ARG A 430 26.34 -13.07 20.56
CA ARG A 430 26.60 -12.48 19.25
C ARG A 430 26.54 -13.50 18.12
N ILE A 431 27.00 -14.71 18.35
CA ILE A 431 26.92 -15.81 17.39
C ILE A 431 25.45 -16.20 17.17
N ASP A 432 24.72 -16.43 18.26
CA ASP A 432 23.31 -16.82 18.18
C ASP A 432 22.48 -15.76 17.43
N ARG A 433 22.72 -14.49 17.71
CA ARG A 433 22.11 -13.36 17.01
C ARG A 433 22.47 -13.34 15.53
N PHE A 434 23.75 -13.52 15.21
CA PHE A 434 24.24 -13.56 13.85
C PHE A 434 23.64 -14.73 13.06
N LEU A 435 23.68 -15.94 13.58
CA LEU A 435 23.10 -17.13 12.96
C LEU A 435 21.60 -16.97 12.74
N TYR A 436 20.90 -16.38 13.70
CA TYR A 436 19.47 -16.08 13.57
C TYR A 436 19.18 -15.14 12.40
N ILE A 437 19.92 -14.03 12.29
CA ILE A 437 19.73 -13.04 11.21
C ILE A 437 20.08 -13.66 9.85
N THR A 438 21.12 -14.48 9.77
CA THR A 438 21.66 -15.01 8.50
C THR A 438 21.04 -16.33 8.07
N LYS A 439 20.28 -17.02 8.91
CA LYS A 439 19.69 -18.34 8.61
C LYS A 439 18.95 -18.38 7.28
N SER A 440 18.15 -17.37 6.99
CA SER A 440 17.44 -17.29 5.70
C SER A 440 18.37 -17.11 4.51
N ARG A 441 19.61 -16.67 4.72
CA ARG A 441 20.63 -16.48 3.67
C ARG A 441 21.41 -17.75 3.40
N THR A 442 21.75 -18.51 4.43
CA THR A 442 22.34 -19.85 4.28
C THR A 442 21.40 -20.80 3.55
N ASP A 443 20.10 -20.75 3.86
CA ASP A 443 19.07 -21.55 3.19
C ASP A 443 18.95 -21.19 1.69
N ASN A 444 19.37 -19.99 1.29
CA ASN A 444 19.40 -19.53 -0.12
C ASN A 444 20.80 -19.64 -0.77
N GLY A 445 21.74 -20.36 -0.14
CA GLY A 445 23.06 -20.65 -0.71
C GLY A 445 24.13 -19.57 -0.46
N CYS A 446 23.89 -18.59 0.41
CA CYS A 446 24.91 -17.62 0.80
C CYS A 446 25.95 -18.31 1.70
N LYS A 447 27.25 -18.23 1.31
CA LYS A 447 28.34 -18.82 2.09
C LYS A 447 28.78 -17.90 3.22
N ILE A 448 28.80 -18.41 4.45
CA ILE A 448 29.24 -17.67 5.63
C ILE A 448 30.62 -18.18 6.05
N THR A 449 31.52 -17.26 6.33
CA THR A 449 32.86 -17.54 6.85
C THR A 449 33.14 -16.61 8.02
N VAL A 450 33.45 -17.19 9.17
CA VAL A 450 33.87 -16.44 10.38
C VAL A 450 35.34 -16.73 10.63
N VAL A 451 36.13 -15.68 10.78
CA VAL A 451 37.55 -15.76 11.12
C VAL A 451 37.72 -15.18 12.50
N THR A 452 38.16 -16.01 13.45
CA THR A 452 38.38 -15.62 14.85
C THR A 452 39.68 -16.18 15.37
N THR A 453 40.12 -15.74 16.52
CA THR A 453 41.31 -16.33 17.23
C THR A 453 41.00 -17.73 17.75
N ASN A 454 42.01 -18.58 17.80
CA ASN A 454 41.87 -19.92 18.42
C ASN A 454 41.44 -19.77 19.88
N PRO A 455 40.35 -20.42 20.32
CA PRO A 455 39.86 -20.34 21.69
C PRO A 455 40.85 -20.81 22.72
N GLU A 456 41.68 -21.83 22.38
CA GLU A 456 42.72 -22.38 23.27
C GLU A 456 43.86 -21.39 23.55
N GLN A 457 44.01 -20.37 22.69
CA GLN A 457 45.01 -19.32 22.81
C GLN A 457 44.47 -18.01 23.36
N SER A 458 43.16 -17.96 23.66
CA SER A 458 42.47 -16.76 24.16
C SER A 458 42.64 -16.66 25.68
N LEU A 459 42.99 -15.47 26.18
CA LEU A 459 42.99 -15.12 27.60
C LEU A 459 41.58 -15.18 28.23
N PHE A 460 40.54 -15.30 27.44
CA PHE A 460 39.11 -15.32 27.82
C PHE A 460 38.41 -16.58 27.31
N SER A 461 39.04 -17.73 27.45
CA SER A 461 38.56 -19.03 26.93
C SER A 461 37.15 -19.44 27.36
N ASN A 462 36.63 -18.90 28.46
CA ASN A 462 35.29 -19.22 28.97
C ASN A 462 34.19 -18.37 28.32
N GLU A 463 34.50 -17.34 27.53
CA GLU A 463 33.54 -16.44 26.88
C GLU A 463 33.52 -16.60 25.35
N VAL A 464 34.38 -17.44 24.80
CA VAL A 464 34.46 -17.64 23.34
C VAL A 464 33.73 -18.91 22.96
N ALA A 465 32.68 -18.76 22.19
CA ALA A 465 31.94 -19.88 21.61
C ALA A 465 32.66 -20.42 20.36
N CYS A 466 32.86 -21.75 20.34
CA CYS A 466 33.36 -22.46 19.17
C CYS A 466 32.21 -23.10 18.43
N TYR A 467 32.08 -22.78 17.16
CA TYR A 467 31.21 -23.49 16.22
C TYR A 467 32.06 -24.00 15.05
N GLU A 468 32.02 -25.33 14.83
CA GLU A 468 32.54 -25.98 13.62
C GLU A 468 31.64 -25.77 12.41
#